data_8ed6ab6c5aeaa950bad5f79e813164bc
#
_entry.id   8ed6ab6c5aeaa950bad5f79e813164bc
#
_cell.length_a   1.000
_cell.length_b   1.000
_cell.length_c   1.000
_cell.angle_alpha   90.00
_cell.angle_beta   90.00
_cell.angle_gamma   90.00
#
_symmetry.space_group_name_H-M   'P 1'
#
loop_
_entity.id
_entity.type
_entity.pdbx_description
1 polymer ?
#
loop_
_entity_poly.entity_id
_entity_poly.type
_entity_poly.pdbx_seq_one_letter_code
_entity_poly.pdbx_strand_id
1 'polypeptide(L)'
;SLKINFENIDNFFISTHPSEVTTKSPNVNYNFLPTPVDKNIEKLNIYNKNHFIYDVFFAMSHGVNRGNIKFGKVDEREAFINQILKLNKNIKFDIYGFKKRNPVWSENFYNTISNSSMALNITRGKAKKYSSSNRIASLMGNGLLTFMDNKRQFDHFFTNNEMIFFDNNLDLTEKLKFYKKNYLQRKKIAKNGQKKYFQLFNCEDVAKYIVEKSMNLNGNYKPSWE
;
A
#
# COMPACT_ATOMS: atom_id res chain seq x y z
N SER A 1 -14.13 -21.10 -3.51
CA SER A 1 -14.50 -19.98 -2.64
C SER A 1 -14.77 -20.51 -1.26
N LEU A 2 -14.10 -19.99 -0.25
CA LEU A 2 -14.46 -20.23 1.15
C LEU A 2 -15.86 -19.64 1.35
N LYS A 3 -16.84 -20.50 1.67
CA LYS A 3 -18.14 -20.03 2.15
C LYS A 3 -17.96 -19.65 3.60
N ILE A 4 -18.01 -18.35 3.89
CA ILE A 4 -18.01 -17.85 5.26
C ILE A 4 -19.44 -18.02 5.79
N ASN A 5 -19.58 -18.71 6.92
CA ASN A 5 -20.85 -18.73 7.65
C ASN A 5 -20.94 -17.46 8.51
N PHE A 6 -21.95 -16.63 8.28
CA PHE A 6 -22.16 -15.35 8.94
C PHE A 6 -23.13 -15.42 10.14
N GLU A 7 -23.63 -16.58 10.51
CA GLU A 7 -24.68 -16.74 11.55
C GLU A 7 -24.28 -16.16 12.92
N ASN A 8 -22.99 -16.18 13.26
CA ASN A 8 -22.48 -15.71 14.55
C ASN A 8 -21.44 -14.59 14.39
N ILE A 9 -21.61 -13.75 13.34
CA ILE A 9 -20.69 -12.65 13.08
C ILE A 9 -21.48 -11.33 13.12
N ASP A 10 -21.18 -10.49 14.10
CA ASP A 10 -21.78 -9.15 14.20
C ASP A 10 -20.99 -8.11 13.40
N ASN A 11 -19.66 -8.23 13.39
CA ASN A 11 -18.76 -7.27 12.74
C ASN A 11 -17.77 -7.97 11.81
N PHE A 12 -17.65 -7.49 10.60
CA PHE A 12 -16.71 -7.97 9.60
C PHE A 12 -15.78 -6.85 9.15
N PHE A 13 -14.48 -7.00 9.42
CA PHE A 13 -13.45 -6.02 9.07
C PHE A 13 -12.83 -6.35 7.72
N ILE A 14 -12.81 -5.39 6.83
CA ILE A 14 -12.32 -5.55 5.45
C ILE A 14 -11.35 -4.44 5.05
N SER A 15 -10.36 -4.78 4.26
CA SER A 15 -9.35 -3.84 3.76
C SER A 15 -9.78 -3.06 2.49
N THR A 16 -11.09 -3.00 2.24
CA THR A 16 -11.71 -2.20 1.17
C THR A 16 -12.91 -1.45 1.74
N HIS A 17 -13.38 -0.42 1.03
CA HIS A 17 -14.60 0.27 1.48
C HIS A 17 -15.79 -0.72 1.53
N PRO A 18 -16.67 -0.64 2.55
CA PRO A 18 -17.81 -1.56 2.69
C PRO A 18 -18.78 -1.61 1.51
N SER A 19 -18.84 -0.56 0.69
CA SER A 19 -19.63 -0.56 -0.56
C SER A 19 -19.12 -1.53 -1.62
N GLU A 20 -17.89 -2.00 -1.51
CA GLU A 20 -17.28 -2.96 -2.44
C GLU A 20 -17.67 -4.42 -2.18
N VAL A 21 -18.40 -4.66 -1.10
CA VAL A 21 -18.93 -5.99 -0.77
C VAL A 21 -20.21 -6.22 -1.56
N THR A 22 -20.14 -7.10 -2.53
CA THR A 22 -21.26 -7.38 -3.46
C THR A 22 -22.36 -8.21 -2.84
N THR A 23 -22.02 -9.10 -1.89
CA THR A 23 -22.99 -9.95 -1.19
C THR A 23 -22.82 -9.71 0.30
N LYS A 24 -23.77 -8.99 0.90
CA LYS A 24 -23.77 -8.67 2.34
C LYS A 24 -24.76 -9.55 3.06
N SER A 25 -24.37 -10.04 4.24
CA SER A 25 -25.32 -10.61 5.20
C SER A 25 -26.05 -9.46 5.92
N PRO A 26 -27.39 -9.51 6.07
CA PRO A 26 -28.17 -8.40 6.60
C PRO A 26 -27.84 -8.07 8.07
N ASN A 27 -27.39 -9.06 8.84
CA ASN A 27 -27.11 -8.89 10.28
C ASN A 27 -25.63 -8.59 10.57
N VAL A 28 -24.80 -8.33 9.56
CA VAL A 28 -23.36 -8.10 9.71
C VAL A 28 -23.00 -6.64 9.41
N ASN A 29 -22.32 -6.01 10.36
CA ASN A 29 -21.72 -4.70 10.17
C ASN A 29 -20.39 -4.84 9.42
N TYR A 30 -20.27 -4.22 8.25
CA TYR A 30 -19.04 -4.22 7.47
C TYR A 30 -18.23 -2.96 7.76
N ASN A 31 -17.05 -3.13 8.28
CA ASN A 31 -16.18 -2.05 8.74
C ASN A 31 -14.91 -1.98 7.88
N PHE A 32 -14.53 -0.79 7.43
CA PHE A 32 -13.24 -0.61 6.76
C PHE A 32 -12.11 -0.74 7.79
N LEU A 33 -11.11 -1.55 7.46
CA LEU A 33 -9.92 -1.73 8.28
C LEU A 33 -8.69 -1.30 7.45
N PRO A 34 -8.07 -0.16 7.76
CA PRO A 34 -6.84 0.24 7.11
C PRO A 34 -5.68 -0.67 7.51
N THR A 35 -4.62 -0.69 6.69
CA THR A 35 -3.37 -1.37 7.09
C THR A 35 -2.67 -0.54 8.15
N PRO A 36 -2.51 -1.04 9.39
CA PRO A 36 -1.91 -0.28 10.48
C PRO A 36 -0.41 -0.08 10.28
N VAL A 37 0.13 0.96 10.89
CA VAL A 37 1.55 1.29 10.98
C VAL A 37 1.99 1.39 12.42
N ASP A 38 3.20 0.89 12.75
CA ASP A 38 3.80 0.98 14.08
C ASP A 38 5.14 1.73 14.00
N LYS A 39 5.25 2.83 14.76
CA LYS A 39 6.48 3.64 14.83
C LYS A 39 7.69 2.90 15.39
N ASN A 40 7.47 1.80 16.12
CA ASN A 40 8.55 0.96 16.64
C ASN A 40 9.09 -0.02 15.57
N ILE A 41 8.33 -0.24 14.49
CA ILE A 41 8.69 -1.09 13.37
C ILE A 41 9.13 -0.24 12.17
N GLU A 42 8.30 0.70 11.74
CA GLU A 42 8.55 1.59 10.60
C GLU A 42 9.30 2.85 11.06
N LYS A 43 10.63 2.78 11.13
CA LYS A 43 11.49 3.84 11.72
C LYS A 43 12.67 4.28 10.87
N LEU A 44 12.76 3.85 9.61
CA LEU A 44 13.95 4.09 8.77
C LEU A 44 14.12 5.54 8.32
N ASN A 45 13.03 6.34 8.27
CA ASN A 45 13.03 7.74 7.82
C ASN A 45 13.82 7.94 6.52
N ILE A 46 13.51 7.14 5.50
CA ILE A 46 14.27 7.02 4.25
C ILE A 46 14.42 8.37 3.53
N TYR A 47 13.45 9.29 3.67
CA TYR A 47 13.55 10.64 3.13
C TYR A 47 14.77 11.44 3.64
N ASN A 48 15.38 11.08 4.77
CA ASN A 48 16.58 11.72 5.26
C ASN A 48 17.87 11.31 4.52
N LYS A 49 17.83 10.19 3.79
CA LYS A 49 19.00 9.73 3.01
C LYS A 49 19.26 10.63 1.80
N ASN A 50 20.54 10.78 1.48
CA ASN A 50 20.98 11.56 0.32
C ASN A 50 21.35 10.70 -0.88
N HIS A 51 21.75 9.44 -0.66
CA HIS A 51 22.19 8.52 -1.70
C HIS A 51 21.34 7.26 -1.71
N PHE A 52 20.99 6.84 -2.92
CA PHE A 52 20.21 5.65 -3.18
C PHE A 52 20.86 4.83 -4.30
N ILE A 53 20.81 3.50 -4.17
CA ILE A 53 21.27 2.57 -5.21
C ILE A 53 20.27 2.55 -6.36
N TYR A 54 18.98 2.62 -6.01
CA TYR A 54 17.85 2.55 -6.92
C TYR A 54 16.95 3.79 -6.79
N ASP A 55 16.21 4.06 -7.84
CA ASP A 55 15.22 5.14 -7.84
C ASP A 55 13.87 4.66 -7.27
N VAL A 56 13.42 3.45 -7.68
CA VAL A 56 12.07 2.96 -7.44
C VAL A 56 12.08 1.51 -6.95
N PHE A 57 11.48 1.28 -5.80
CA PHE A 57 11.23 -0.05 -5.24
C PHE A 57 9.86 -0.58 -5.63
N PHE A 58 9.77 -1.87 -5.93
CA PHE A 58 8.54 -2.62 -6.01
C PHE A 58 8.76 -4.07 -5.61
N ALA A 59 7.88 -4.63 -4.79
CA ALA A 59 7.89 -6.04 -4.44
C ALA A 59 6.50 -6.66 -4.59
N MET A 60 6.42 -7.85 -5.14
CA MET A 60 5.19 -8.63 -5.23
C MET A 60 5.46 -10.09 -4.88
N SER A 61 4.43 -10.77 -4.39
CA SER A 61 4.49 -12.21 -4.12
C SER A 61 4.30 -13.07 -5.35
N HIS A 62 4.18 -12.48 -6.53
CA HIS A 62 3.95 -13.15 -7.82
C HIS A 62 2.74 -14.09 -7.84
N GLY A 63 1.69 -13.79 -7.09
CA GLY A 63 0.55 -14.70 -6.96
C GLY A 63 0.90 -16.04 -6.30
N VAL A 64 2.09 -16.12 -5.73
CA VAL A 64 2.69 -17.33 -5.22
C VAL A 64 2.15 -17.65 -3.85
N ASN A 65 1.58 -18.81 -3.74
CA ASN A 65 1.53 -19.49 -2.47
C ASN A 65 2.84 -20.27 -2.33
N ARG A 66 3.85 -19.69 -1.64
CA ARG A 66 5.13 -20.33 -1.32
C ARG A 66 5.88 -20.89 -2.55
N GLY A 67 6.00 -20.13 -3.63
CA GLY A 67 6.75 -20.53 -4.81
C GLY A 67 5.91 -21.01 -6.00
N ASN A 68 4.64 -21.36 -5.83
CA ASN A 68 3.80 -21.84 -6.92
C ASN A 68 2.82 -20.78 -7.39
N ILE A 69 2.77 -20.51 -8.69
CA ILE A 69 1.74 -19.66 -9.31
C ILE A 69 0.41 -20.39 -9.16
N LYS A 70 -0.53 -19.85 -8.38
CA LYS A 70 -1.85 -20.44 -8.23
C LYS A 70 -2.56 -20.47 -9.59
N PHE A 71 -2.89 -21.68 -10.03
CA PHE A 71 -3.71 -21.96 -11.24
C PHE A 71 -3.11 -21.53 -12.57
N GLY A 72 -1.80 -21.47 -12.73
CA GLY A 72 -1.15 -21.15 -14.00
C GLY A 72 -1.53 -19.78 -14.60
N LYS A 73 -2.16 -18.90 -13.82
CA LYS A 73 -2.51 -17.55 -14.27
C LYS A 73 -1.34 -16.61 -14.10
N VAL A 74 -0.99 -15.94 -15.17
CA VAL A 74 -0.02 -14.85 -15.16
C VAL A 74 -0.57 -13.73 -14.25
N ASP A 75 0.31 -13.17 -13.42
CA ASP A 75 -0.04 -12.03 -12.58
C ASP A 75 -0.15 -10.77 -13.45
N GLU A 76 -1.32 -10.13 -13.47
CA GLU A 76 -1.58 -8.94 -14.30
C GLU A 76 -0.61 -7.78 -14.05
N ARG A 77 0.01 -7.74 -12.87
CA ARG A 77 1.04 -6.76 -12.52
C ARG A 77 2.31 -6.91 -13.36
N GLU A 78 2.58 -8.10 -13.90
CA GLU A 78 3.74 -8.30 -14.78
C GLU A 78 3.66 -7.50 -16.07
N ALA A 79 2.49 -7.48 -16.72
CA ALA A 79 2.28 -6.71 -17.93
C ALA A 79 2.48 -5.21 -17.65
N PHE A 80 1.90 -4.72 -16.54
CA PHE A 80 2.07 -3.35 -16.08
C PHE A 80 3.55 -3.01 -15.84
N ILE A 81 4.26 -3.83 -15.06
CA ILE A 81 5.68 -3.59 -14.74
C ILE A 81 6.55 -3.64 -15.99
N ASN A 82 6.32 -4.61 -16.89
CA ASN A 82 7.05 -4.69 -18.15
C ASN A 82 6.89 -3.39 -18.99
N GLN A 83 5.69 -2.83 -19.03
CA GLN A 83 5.43 -1.58 -19.74
C GLN A 83 6.14 -0.41 -19.06
N ILE A 84 6.07 -0.30 -17.73
CA ILE A 84 6.77 0.75 -16.98
C ILE A 84 8.28 0.68 -17.18
N LEU A 85 8.87 -0.51 -17.17
CA LEU A 85 10.30 -0.69 -17.43
C LEU A 85 10.70 -0.25 -18.85
N LYS A 86 9.88 -0.56 -19.86
CA LYS A 86 10.12 -0.13 -21.25
C LYS A 86 10.09 1.40 -21.42
N LEU A 87 9.16 2.06 -20.72
CA LEU A 87 8.99 3.52 -20.80
C LEU A 87 10.05 4.29 -19.99
N ASN A 88 10.76 3.64 -19.06
CA ASN A 88 11.61 4.29 -18.07
C ASN A 88 13.04 3.73 -18.05
N LYS A 89 13.72 3.63 -19.19
CA LYS A 89 15.08 3.08 -19.31
C LYS A 89 16.13 3.78 -18.42
N ASN A 90 15.93 5.05 -18.10
CA ASN A 90 16.83 5.86 -17.25
C ASN A 90 16.46 5.85 -15.76
N ILE A 91 15.47 5.08 -15.34
CA ILE A 91 15.09 4.89 -13.94
C ILE A 91 15.59 3.53 -13.47
N LYS A 92 16.31 3.51 -12.37
CA LYS A 92 16.82 2.28 -11.75
C LYS A 92 15.74 1.68 -10.84
N PHE A 93 15.18 0.56 -11.26
CA PHE A 93 14.16 -0.17 -10.49
C PHE A 93 14.78 -1.30 -9.66
N ASP A 94 14.31 -1.44 -8.43
CA ASP A 94 14.57 -2.58 -7.55
C ASP A 94 13.28 -3.39 -7.39
N ILE A 95 13.15 -4.49 -8.13
CA ILE A 95 11.90 -5.25 -8.22
C ILE A 95 12.09 -6.67 -7.73
N TYR A 96 11.25 -7.08 -6.78
CA TYR A 96 11.22 -8.42 -6.20
C TYR A 96 9.93 -9.17 -6.53
N GLY A 97 10.02 -10.51 -6.57
CA GLY A 97 8.89 -11.37 -6.95
C GLY A 97 8.51 -11.24 -8.42
N PHE A 98 9.46 -10.85 -9.28
CA PHE A 98 9.26 -10.62 -10.70
C PHE A 98 10.33 -11.33 -11.52
N LYS A 99 9.95 -11.97 -12.62
CA LYS A 99 10.85 -12.82 -13.44
C LYS A 99 11.50 -13.88 -12.56
N LYS A 100 12.86 -13.95 -12.56
CA LYS A 100 13.65 -14.92 -11.79
C LYS A 100 14.04 -14.44 -10.40
N ARG A 101 13.66 -13.20 -9.99
CA ARG A 101 14.03 -12.64 -8.69
C ARG A 101 12.98 -13.00 -7.65
N ASN A 102 13.41 -13.66 -6.58
CA ASN A 102 12.54 -14.11 -5.50
C ASN A 102 11.81 -12.93 -4.81
N PRO A 103 10.62 -13.16 -4.23
CA PRO A 103 10.00 -12.21 -3.31
C PRO A 103 10.89 -11.93 -2.10
N VAL A 104 10.72 -10.76 -1.50
CA VAL A 104 11.45 -10.34 -0.30
C VAL A 104 10.47 -10.12 0.86
N TRP A 105 10.86 -10.56 2.06
CA TRP A 105 10.03 -10.57 3.27
C TRP A 105 10.83 -10.19 4.51
N SER A 106 10.11 -9.89 5.60
CA SER A 106 10.68 -9.64 6.93
C SER A 106 11.80 -8.60 6.94
N GLU A 107 12.87 -8.85 7.66
CA GLU A 107 14.03 -7.95 7.79
C GLU A 107 14.65 -7.59 6.43
N ASN A 108 14.76 -8.56 5.53
CA ASN A 108 15.28 -8.31 4.19
C ASN A 108 14.43 -7.30 3.40
N PHE A 109 13.13 -7.23 3.66
CA PHE A 109 12.26 -6.23 3.06
C PHE A 109 12.66 -4.81 3.50
N TYR A 110 12.88 -4.60 4.80
CA TYR A 110 13.29 -3.29 5.35
C TYR A 110 14.68 -2.87 4.86
N ASN A 111 15.63 -3.79 4.84
CA ASN A 111 16.97 -3.56 4.28
C ASN A 111 16.88 -3.13 2.81
N THR A 112 16.01 -3.77 2.05
CA THR A 112 15.85 -3.54 0.61
C THR A 112 15.17 -2.21 0.32
N ILE A 113 14.05 -1.88 0.97
CA ILE A 113 13.33 -0.62 0.71
C ILE A 113 14.22 0.60 1.01
N SER A 114 15.18 0.45 1.93
CA SER A 114 16.10 1.52 2.29
C SER A 114 17.08 1.92 1.19
N ASN A 115 17.18 1.11 0.12
CA ASN A 115 18.06 1.37 -1.02
C ASN A 115 17.40 2.19 -2.14
N SER A 116 16.10 2.49 -2.02
CA SER A 116 15.30 3.22 -3.00
C SER A 116 14.70 4.49 -2.42
N SER A 117 14.48 5.49 -3.27
CA SER A 117 13.92 6.78 -2.84
C SER A 117 12.42 6.92 -3.06
N MET A 118 11.86 6.08 -3.93
CA MET A 118 10.46 6.04 -4.34
C MET A 118 9.96 4.59 -4.31
N ALA A 119 8.67 4.38 -4.23
CA ALA A 119 8.09 3.04 -4.28
C ALA A 119 6.73 2.99 -4.98
N LEU A 120 6.42 1.86 -5.61
CA LEU A 120 5.11 1.58 -6.20
C LEU A 120 4.28 0.72 -5.25
N ASN A 121 3.06 1.18 -4.94
CA ASN A 121 2.09 0.37 -4.22
C ASN A 121 0.99 -0.14 -5.17
N ILE A 122 1.34 -1.15 -5.95
CA ILE A 122 0.42 -1.77 -6.92
C ILE A 122 -0.15 -3.03 -6.31
N THR A 123 -1.46 -3.10 -6.22
CA THR A 123 -2.21 -4.22 -5.65
C THR A 123 -2.70 -5.14 -6.76
N ARG A 124 -2.71 -6.44 -6.50
CA ARG A 124 -3.27 -7.45 -7.39
C ARG A 124 -4.79 -7.31 -7.51
N GLY A 125 -5.30 -7.64 -8.69
CA GLY A 125 -6.74 -7.69 -8.96
C GLY A 125 -7.34 -6.32 -9.32
N LYS A 126 -8.63 -6.36 -9.63
CA LYS A 126 -9.40 -5.18 -10.01
C LYS A 126 -9.32 -4.11 -8.90
N ALA A 127 -9.17 -2.86 -9.30
CA ALA A 127 -9.19 -1.76 -8.36
C ALA A 127 -10.54 -1.70 -7.62
N LYS A 128 -10.46 -1.61 -6.29
CA LYS A 128 -11.61 -1.42 -5.39
C LYS A 128 -11.33 -0.20 -4.52
N LYS A 129 -12.36 0.52 -4.16
CA LYS A 129 -12.28 1.69 -3.29
C LYS A 129 -11.55 1.34 -1.98
N TYR A 130 -10.55 2.10 -1.62
CA TYR A 130 -9.67 1.96 -0.44
C TYR A 130 -8.83 0.68 -0.40
N SER A 131 -8.80 -0.14 -1.47
CA SER A 131 -7.97 -1.32 -1.48
C SER A 131 -6.49 -0.99 -1.62
N SER A 132 -5.67 -1.57 -0.76
CA SER A 132 -4.23 -1.42 -0.78
C SER A 132 -3.53 -2.77 -0.56
N SER A 133 -2.27 -2.84 -0.90
CA SER A 133 -1.38 -3.91 -0.42
C SER A 133 -0.86 -3.54 0.95
N ASN A 134 -0.68 -4.52 1.83
CA ASN A 134 -0.09 -4.31 3.17
C ASN A 134 1.28 -3.62 3.15
N ARG A 135 1.99 -3.68 2.01
CA ARG A 135 3.23 -2.91 1.82
C ARG A 135 3.08 -1.42 2.05
N ILE A 136 1.87 -0.85 1.89
CA ILE A 136 1.66 0.60 2.03
C ILE A 136 2.12 1.11 3.39
N ALA A 137 1.84 0.37 4.47
CA ALA A 137 2.29 0.72 5.81
C ALA A 137 3.83 0.78 5.89
N SER A 138 4.50 -0.26 5.39
CA SER A 138 5.97 -0.30 5.40
C SER A 138 6.59 0.74 4.47
N LEU A 139 5.98 1.05 3.32
CA LEU A 139 6.50 2.07 2.40
C LEU A 139 6.33 3.47 2.97
N MET A 140 5.09 3.83 3.33
CA MET A 140 4.75 5.15 3.86
C MET A 140 5.36 5.34 5.25
N GLY A 141 5.23 4.35 6.14
CA GLY A 141 5.75 4.39 7.51
C GLY A 141 7.26 4.55 7.56
N ASN A 142 8.01 4.02 6.61
CA ASN A 142 9.45 4.22 6.51
C ASN A 142 9.87 5.44 5.66
N GLY A 143 8.93 6.22 5.17
CA GLY A 143 9.20 7.51 4.52
C GLY A 143 9.72 7.40 3.09
N LEU A 144 9.21 6.48 2.28
CA LEU A 144 9.39 6.49 0.83
C LEU A 144 8.31 7.33 0.15
N LEU A 145 8.66 8.05 -0.92
CA LEU A 145 7.65 8.61 -1.80
C LEU A 145 6.88 7.48 -2.47
N THR A 146 5.62 7.31 -2.09
CA THR A 146 4.79 6.19 -2.55
C THR A 146 3.83 6.62 -3.64
N PHE A 147 3.79 5.82 -4.73
CA PHE A 147 2.87 6.00 -5.85
C PHE A 147 1.70 5.02 -5.76
N MET A 148 0.48 5.53 -5.95
CA MET A 148 -0.78 4.78 -5.85
C MET A 148 -1.64 4.99 -7.10
N ASP A 149 -2.28 3.93 -7.58
CA ASP A 149 -3.30 4.02 -8.63
C ASP A 149 -4.51 4.80 -8.13
N ASN A 150 -4.86 5.88 -8.82
CA ASN A 150 -5.96 6.79 -8.48
C ASN A 150 -7.32 6.07 -8.40
N LYS A 151 -7.51 5.02 -9.18
CA LYS A 151 -8.72 4.17 -9.15
C LYS A 151 -9.00 3.55 -7.80
N ARG A 152 -8.04 3.57 -6.86
CA ARG A 152 -8.21 3.06 -5.50
C ARG A 152 -8.79 4.09 -4.53
N GLN A 153 -8.94 5.34 -4.97
CA GLN A 153 -9.56 6.43 -4.21
C GLN A 153 -8.91 6.66 -2.83
N PHE A 154 -7.59 6.54 -2.75
CA PHE A 154 -6.82 6.91 -1.56
C PHE A 154 -6.64 8.43 -1.42
N ASP A 155 -7.00 9.20 -2.43
CA ASP A 155 -7.13 10.66 -2.42
C ASP A 155 -8.18 11.16 -1.39
N HIS A 156 -9.05 10.26 -0.90
CA HIS A 156 -9.88 10.52 0.27
C HIS A 156 -9.05 10.74 1.55
N PHE A 157 -7.94 10.04 1.71
CA PHE A 157 -7.10 10.09 2.92
C PHE A 157 -5.87 10.97 2.75
N PHE A 158 -5.33 11.06 1.54
CA PHE A 158 -4.07 11.72 1.22
C PHE A 158 -4.22 12.66 0.03
N THR A 159 -3.45 13.75 0.04
CA THR A 159 -3.30 14.61 -1.13
C THR A 159 -1.97 14.35 -1.85
N ASN A 160 -1.73 15.03 -2.96
CA ASN A 160 -0.42 14.98 -3.64
C ASN A 160 0.74 15.59 -2.83
N ASN A 161 0.46 16.13 -1.62
CA ASN A 161 1.47 16.58 -0.68
C ASN A 161 1.96 15.46 0.26
N GLU A 162 1.32 14.29 0.23
CA GLU A 162 1.64 13.14 1.09
C GLU A 162 1.86 11.84 0.31
N MET A 163 1.17 11.67 -0.85
CA MET A 163 1.22 10.47 -1.69
C MET A 163 1.05 10.92 -3.15
N ILE A 164 1.66 10.21 -4.09
CA ILE A 164 1.50 10.54 -5.52
C ILE A 164 0.53 9.57 -6.16
N PHE A 165 -0.55 10.12 -6.69
CA PHE A 165 -1.53 9.36 -7.45
C PHE A 165 -1.19 9.36 -8.92
N PHE A 166 -1.55 8.27 -9.63
CA PHE A 166 -1.40 8.16 -11.07
C PHE A 166 -2.62 7.47 -11.70
N ASP A 167 -2.94 7.85 -12.93
CA ASP A 167 -4.10 7.36 -13.66
C ASP A 167 -3.77 6.23 -14.64
N ASN A 168 -2.57 6.27 -15.21
CA ASN A 168 -2.11 5.31 -16.21
C ASN A 168 -0.57 5.25 -16.27
N ASN A 169 -0.02 4.39 -17.14
CA ASN A 169 1.41 4.17 -17.26
C ASN A 169 2.20 5.38 -17.78
N LEU A 170 1.61 6.22 -18.63
CA LEU A 170 2.27 7.41 -19.13
C LEU A 170 2.36 8.47 -18.04
N ASP A 171 1.28 8.74 -17.35
CA ASP A 171 1.22 9.65 -16.22
C ASP A 171 2.19 9.21 -15.09
N LEU A 172 2.21 7.91 -14.75
CA LEU A 172 3.20 7.38 -13.81
C LEU A 172 4.63 7.62 -14.30
N THR A 173 4.90 7.41 -15.57
CA THR A 173 6.23 7.61 -16.17
C THR A 173 6.69 9.06 -16.04
N GLU A 174 5.83 10.02 -16.33
CA GLU A 174 6.13 11.44 -16.18
C GLU A 174 6.42 11.82 -14.73
N LYS A 175 5.58 11.37 -13.82
CA LYS A 175 5.73 11.58 -12.37
C LYS A 175 7.01 10.95 -11.81
N LEU A 176 7.35 9.73 -12.23
CA LEU A 176 8.62 9.09 -11.83
C LEU A 176 9.83 9.89 -12.28
N LYS A 177 9.84 10.34 -13.54
CA LYS A 177 10.93 11.18 -14.08
C LYS A 177 11.03 12.52 -13.38
N PHE A 178 9.88 13.13 -13.08
CA PHE A 178 9.80 14.40 -12.35
C PHE A 178 10.40 14.28 -10.94
N TYR A 179 9.94 13.34 -10.13
CA TYR A 179 10.39 13.18 -8.75
C TYR A 179 11.80 12.57 -8.62
N LYS A 180 12.30 11.89 -9.64
CA LYS A 180 13.73 11.55 -9.72
C LYS A 180 14.60 12.80 -9.77
N LYS A 181 14.22 13.82 -10.55
CA LYS A 181 14.96 15.08 -10.69
C LYS A 181 14.73 16.03 -9.51
N ASN A 182 13.50 16.11 -9.01
CA ASN A 182 13.09 17.07 -7.97
C ASN A 182 13.18 16.45 -6.56
N TYR A 183 14.41 16.15 -6.11
CA TYR A 183 14.65 15.41 -4.89
C TYR A 183 14.17 16.14 -3.62
N LEU A 184 14.21 17.48 -3.56
CA LEU A 184 13.72 18.24 -2.41
C LEU A 184 12.22 18.09 -2.24
N GLN A 185 11.46 18.19 -3.33
CA GLN A 185 10.01 17.98 -3.31
C GLN A 185 9.67 16.54 -2.96
N ARG A 186 10.39 15.55 -3.54
CA ARG A 186 10.26 14.14 -3.20
C ARG A 186 10.41 13.89 -1.70
N LYS A 187 11.49 14.42 -1.08
CA LYS A 187 11.74 14.30 0.35
C LYS A 187 10.61 14.91 1.19
N LYS A 188 10.18 16.12 0.82
CA LYS A 188 9.08 16.82 1.51
C LYS A 188 7.80 16.00 1.51
N ILE A 189 7.39 15.51 0.34
CA ILE A 189 6.16 14.71 0.20
C ILE A 189 6.28 13.39 0.96
N ALA A 190 7.42 12.69 0.86
CA ALA A 190 7.66 11.43 1.58
C ALA A 190 7.58 11.62 3.10
N LYS A 191 8.16 12.70 3.64
CA LYS A 191 8.07 13.07 5.06
C LYS A 191 6.64 13.38 5.49
N ASN A 192 5.92 14.17 4.69
CA ASN A 192 4.52 14.50 4.96
C ASN A 192 3.65 13.23 4.93
N GLY A 193 3.88 12.36 3.94
CA GLY A 193 3.19 11.09 3.80
C GLY A 193 3.39 10.18 5.01
N GLN A 194 4.63 10.03 5.48
CA GLN A 194 4.91 9.30 6.71
C GLN A 194 4.12 9.87 7.88
N LYS A 195 4.24 11.18 8.13
CA LYS A 195 3.53 11.85 9.24
C LYS A 195 2.02 11.62 9.16
N LYS A 196 1.43 11.83 7.98
CA LYS A 196 -0.01 11.65 7.76
C LYS A 196 -0.45 10.20 7.95
N TYR A 197 0.35 9.24 7.48
CA TYR A 197 0.04 7.82 7.63
C TYR A 197 0.02 7.40 9.10
N PHE A 198 0.99 7.85 9.91
CA PHE A 198 1.01 7.63 11.35
C PHE A 198 -0.15 8.32 12.07
N GLN A 199 -0.59 9.48 11.60
CA GLN A 199 -1.74 10.18 12.19
C GLN A 199 -3.06 9.44 11.92
N LEU A 200 -3.23 8.88 10.71
CA LEU A 200 -4.47 8.26 10.31
C LEU A 200 -4.56 6.78 10.73
N PHE A 201 -3.48 6.02 10.59
CA PHE A 201 -3.53 4.56 10.61
C PHE A 201 -2.53 3.95 11.61
N ASN A 202 -2.25 4.63 12.72
CA ASN A 202 -1.40 4.03 13.75
C ASN A 202 -2.05 2.79 14.37
N CYS A 203 -1.20 1.85 14.80
CA CYS A 203 -1.66 0.54 15.27
C CYS A 203 -2.51 0.61 16.53
N GLU A 204 -2.29 1.59 17.39
CA GLU A 204 -3.03 1.77 18.64
C GLU A 204 -4.48 2.18 18.35
N ASP A 205 -4.70 3.17 17.45
CA ASP A 205 -6.04 3.61 17.03
C ASP A 205 -6.78 2.52 16.25
N VAL A 206 -6.06 1.77 15.39
CA VAL A 206 -6.66 0.65 14.66
C VAL A 206 -7.09 -0.46 15.62
N ALA A 207 -6.26 -0.81 16.61
CA ALA A 207 -6.60 -1.80 17.63
C ALA A 207 -7.81 -1.34 18.47
N LYS A 208 -7.80 -0.08 18.91
CA LYS A 208 -8.93 0.49 19.66
C LYS A 208 -10.23 0.43 18.85
N TYR A 209 -10.18 0.80 17.57
CA TYR A 209 -11.34 0.72 16.68
C TYR A 209 -11.90 -0.71 16.57
N ILE A 210 -11.04 -1.72 16.43
CA ILE A 210 -11.47 -3.13 16.40
C ILE A 210 -12.19 -3.50 17.69
N VAL A 211 -11.62 -3.16 18.85
CA VAL A 211 -12.21 -3.47 20.16
C VAL A 211 -13.56 -2.77 20.33
N GLU A 212 -13.63 -1.46 20.07
CA GLU A 212 -14.87 -0.67 20.21
C GLU A 212 -16.00 -1.25 19.34
N LYS A 213 -15.72 -1.57 18.08
CA LYS A 213 -16.71 -2.16 17.17
C LYS A 213 -17.09 -3.60 17.56
N SER A 214 -16.12 -4.43 17.99
CA SER A 214 -16.37 -5.84 18.33
C SER A 214 -17.15 -6.02 19.61
N MET A 215 -16.96 -5.12 20.57
CA MET A 215 -17.62 -5.19 21.89
C MET A 215 -18.88 -4.32 21.97
N ASN A 216 -19.28 -3.72 20.87
CA ASN A 216 -20.42 -2.76 20.82
C ASN A 216 -20.36 -1.72 21.95
N LEU A 217 -19.16 -1.27 22.27
CA LEU A 217 -18.98 -0.23 23.27
C LEU A 217 -19.59 1.07 22.71
N ASN A 218 -20.59 1.61 23.40
CA ASN A 218 -21.30 2.85 23.02
C ASN A 218 -20.41 4.10 23.20
N GLY A 219 -19.13 3.99 22.85
CA GLY A 219 -18.18 5.06 22.90
C GLY A 219 -18.35 6.01 21.71
N ASN A 220 -18.19 7.31 21.92
CA ASN A 220 -18.12 8.33 20.88
C ASN A 220 -16.77 8.25 20.10
N TYR A 221 -16.10 7.09 20.12
CA TYR A 221 -14.84 6.94 19.44
C TYR A 221 -15.05 6.92 17.94
N LYS A 222 -14.52 7.96 17.29
CA LYS A 222 -14.39 8.03 15.83
C LYS A 222 -12.91 7.91 15.48
N PRO A 223 -12.52 6.90 14.70
CA PRO A 223 -11.16 6.83 14.25
C PRO A 223 -10.83 7.99 13.29
N SER A 224 -9.57 8.33 13.19
CA SER A 224 -9.10 9.48 12.40
C SER A 224 -9.33 9.37 10.88
N TRP A 225 -9.81 8.23 10.41
CA TRP A 225 -10.10 7.96 8.99
C TRP A 225 -11.60 7.88 8.65
N GLU A 226 -12.53 8.05 9.60
CA GLU A 226 -13.98 8.13 9.40
C GLU A 226 -14.47 9.56 9.25
#